data_418a24ea257b7ca144ad99af9eb889dd
#
_entry.id   418a24ea257b7ca144ad99af9eb889dd
#
_cell.length_a   1.000
_cell.length_b   1.000
_cell.length_c   1.000
_cell.angle_alpha   90.00
_cell.angle_beta   90.00
_cell.angle_gamma   90.00
#
_symmetry.space_group_name_H-M   'P 1'
#
loop_
_entity.id
_entity.type
_entity.pdbx_description
1 polymer ?
#
loop_
_entity_poly.entity_id
_entity_poly.type
_entity_poly.pdbx_seq_one_letter_code
_entity_poly.pdbx_strand_id
1 'polypeptide(L)'
;HTKLKIPALLAGILTMIALYSVNLHIMGKANVSLLRMDTIYTILGGFFHTPNMWSAAIVGIIVAVVVCLLLFWFFGTEIGTALRATGVNPQMIRAQGVNTDNMIVLGLLISNGFVGMSGALIGQFQGFADVGMGIGTIVIGLASVIIGEVVFGTKSFVRSLIAVVLGSIVSLLLPFSTWVCHQMI
;
A
#
# COMPACT_ATOMS: atom_id res chain seq x y z
N HIS A 1 -20.37 1.09 3.68
CA HIS A 1 -20.09 0.25 4.83
C HIS A 1 -20.73 0.83 6.11
N THR A 2 -20.31 1.99 6.58
CA THR A 2 -20.79 2.59 7.84
C THR A 2 -22.30 2.89 7.85
N LYS A 3 -22.82 3.50 6.78
CA LYS A 3 -24.26 3.86 6.67
C LYS A 3 -25.15 2.68 6.29
N LEU A 4 -24.69 1.80 5.39
CA LEU A 4 -25.51 0.69 4.87
C LEU A 4 -25.35 -0.61 5.67
N LYS A 5 -24.49 -0.64 6.71
CA LYS A 5 -24.20 -1.83 7.55
C LYS A 5 -23.79 -3.07 6.76
N ILE A 6 -23.24 -2.90 5.55
CA ILE A 6 -22.74 -4.00 4.73
C ILE A 6 -21.41 -4.48 5.31
N PRO A 7 -21.11 -5.79 5.32
CA PRO A 7 -19.82 -6.32 5.73
C PRO A 7 -18.67 -5.66 4.96
N ALA A 8 -17.60 -5.26 5.66
CA ALA A 8 -16.48 -4.52 5.07
C ALA A 8 -15.82 -5.26 3.89
N LEU A 9 -15.70 -6.58 4.02
CA LEU A 9 -15.15 -7.45 2.98
C LEU A 9 -15.98 -7.39 1.70
N LEU A 10 -17.32 -7.51 1.83
CA LEU A 10 -18.22 -7.46 0.68
C LEU A 10 -18.19 -6.09 -0.01
N ALA A 11 -18.18 -5.00 0.77
CA ALA A 11 -18.06 -3.66 0.23
C ALA A 11 -16.74 -3.47 -0.54
N GLY A 12 -15.63 -4.03 -0.03
CA GLY A 12 -14.33 -3.99 -0.69
C GLY A 12 -14.33 -4.72 -2.04
N ILE A 13 -14.89 -5.92 -2.09
CA ILE A 13 -14.99 -6.73 -3.32
C ILE A 13 -15.85 -6.01 -4.37
N LEU A 14 -17.02 -5.48 -3.97
CA LEU A 14 -17.90 -4.74 -4.89
C LEU A 14 -17.20 -3.48 -5.45
N THR A 15 -16.49 -2.74 -4.60
CA THR A 15 -15.74 -1.57 -5.01
C THR A 15 -14.61 -1.93 -5.98
N MET A 16 -13.90 -3.05 -5.74
CA MET A 16 -12.86 -3.55 -6.63
C MET A 16 -13.39 -3.85 -8.03
N ILE A 17 -14.54 -4.54 -8.12
CA ILE A 17 -15.17 -4.88 -9.41
C ILE A 17 -15.66 -3.60 -10.12
N ALA A 18 -16.26 -2.67 -9.38
CA ALA A 18 -16.71 -1.39 -9.94
C ALA A 18 -15.54 -0.57 -10.48
N LEU A 19 -14.45 -0.45 -9.72
CA LEU A 19 -13.24 0.27 -10.13
C LEU A 19 -12.56 -0.39 -11.33
N TYR A 20 -12.58 -1.72 -11.44
CA TYR A 20 -12.06 -2.43 -12.60
C TYR A 20 -12.74 -1.96 -13.90
N SER A 21 -14.08 -1.89 -13.88
CA SER A 21 -14.86 -1.42 -15.04
C SER A 21 -14.60 0.05 -15.36
N VAL A 22 -14.50 0.90 -14.33
CA VAL A 22 -14.19 2.34 -14.49
C VAL A 22 -12.79 2.52 -15.08
N ASN A 23 -11.79 1.81 -14.55
CA ASN A 23 -10.42 1.87 -15.04
C ASN A 23 -10.32 1.42 -16.50
N LEU A 24 -11.00 0.34 -16.86
CA LEU A 24 -11.03 -0.15 -18.24
C LEU A 24 -11.66 0.88 -19.20
N HIS A 25 -12.72 1.56 -18.74
CA HIS A 25 -13.37 2.62 -19.53
C HIS A 25 -12.46 3.84 -19.71
N ILE A 26 -11.76 4.28 -18.65
CA ILE A 26 -10.84 5.43 -18.71
C ILE A 26 -9.60 5.11 -19.55
N MET A 27 -9.01 3.93 -19.38
CA MET A 27 -7.81 3.52 -20.11
C MET A 27 -8.09 3.15 -21.57
N GLY A 28 -9.33 2.79 -21.92
CA GLY A 28 -9.75 2.35 -23.25
C GLY A 28 -9.11 1.04 -23.70
N LYS A 29 -8.11 0.54 -22.98
CA LYS A 29 -7.38 -0.71 -23.24
C LYS A 29 -7.04 -1.37 -21.90
N ALA A 30 -6.90 -2.70 -21.88
CA ALA A 30 -6.51 -3.44 -20.68
C ALA A 30 -5.08 -3.12 -20.23
N ASN A 31 -4.20 -2.78 -21.16
CA ASN A 31 -2.80 -2.45 -20.91
C ASN A 31 -2.39 -1.20 -21.67
N VAL A 32 -1.74 -0.24 -20.99
CA VAL A 32 -1.24 1.01 -21.56
C VAL A 32 0.27 1.06 -21.35
N SER A 33 1.04 1.21 -22.42
CA SER A 33 2.49 1.34 -22.37
C SER A 33 2.90 2.77 -22.03
N LEU A 34 3.84 2.90 -21.08
CA LEU A 34 4.45 4.16 -20.62
C LEU A 34 5.89 4.35 -21.15
N LEU A 35 6.38 3.46 -22.01
CA LEU A 35 7.78 3.41 -22.48
C LEU A 35 8.29 4.68 -23.18
N ARG A 36 7.39 5.57 -23.62
CA ARG A 36 7.73 6.82 -24.31
C ARG A 36 7.45 8.08 -23.49
N MET A 37 7.09 7.89 -22.20
CA MET A 37 6.83 9.02 -21.31
C MET A 37 7.97 9.17 -20.31
N ASP A 38 8.31 10.41 -20.00
CA ASP A 38 9.25 10.70 -18.92
C ASP A 38 8.63 10.27 -17.60
N THR A 39 9.29 9.33 -16.94
CA THR A 39 8.90 8.83 -15.63
C THR A 39 9.72 9.51 -14.54
N ILE A 40 9.24 9.47 -13.28
CA ILE A 40 10.01 9.96 -12.14
C ILE A 40 11.41 9.29 -12.09
N TYR A 41 11.48 8.03 -12.50
CA TYR A 41 12.75 7.27 -12.53
C TYR A 41 13.71 7.75 -13.60
N THR A 42 13.22 8.14 -14.79
CA THR A 42 14.08 8.70 -15.86
C THR A 42 14.58 10.08 -15.52
N ILE A 43 13.74 10.92 -14.92
CA ILE A 43 14.11 12.28 -14.49
C ILE A 43 15.16 12.22 -13.37
N LEU A 44 14.96 11.41 -12.34
CA LEU A 44 15.90 11.24 -11.24
C LEU A 44 17.16 10.48 -11.66
N GLY A 45 17.04 9.48 -12.54
CA GLY A 45 18.19 8.78 -13.11
C GLY A 45 19.10 9.71 -13.91
N GLY A 46 18.54 10.64 -14.67
CA GLY A 46 19.28 11.71 -15.35
C GLY A 46 20.02 12.65 -14.38
N PHE A 47 19.40 12.96 -13.24
CA PHE A 47 19.99 13.82 -12.22
C PHE A 47 21.15 13.14 -11.46
N PHE A 48 21.03 11.84 -11.15
CA PHE A 48 22.01 11.08 -10.38
C PHE A 48 23.04 10.34 -11.24
N HIS A 49 22.97 10.40 -12.59
CA HIS A 49 23.85 9.64 -13.52
C HIS A 49 23.93 8.13 -13.20
N THR A 50 22.87 7.57 -12.67
CA THR A 50 22.83 6.16 -12.23
C THR A 50 22.01 5.30 -13.21
N PRO A 51 22.36 4.00 -13.39
CA PRO A 51 21.55 3.07 -14.17
C PRO A 51 20.12 2.98 -13.63
N ASN A 52 19.13 2.83 -14.48
CA ASN A 52 17.68 2.83 -14.13
C ASN A 52 17.32 1.90 -12.97
N MET A 53 18.05 0.82 -12.77
CA MET A 53 17.81 -0.13 -11.68
C MET A 53 18.14 0.46 -10.29
N TRP A 54 19.26 1.20 -10.18
CA TRP A 54 19.67 1.85 -8.93
C TRP A 54 18.81 3.08 -8.63
N SER A 55 18.41 3.83 -9.65
CA SER A 55 17.52 4.97 -9.48
C SER A 55 16.16 4.54 -8.92
N ALA A 56 15.63 3.41 -9.38
CA ALA A 56 14.38 2.85 -8.86
C ALA A 56 14.49 2.44 -7.38
N ALA A 57 15.60 1.82 -6.99
CA ALA A 57 15.84 1.45 -5.59
C ALA A 57 15.95 2.70 -4.69
N ILE A 58 16.66 3.73 -5.13
CA ILE A 58 16.81 4.99 -4.39
C ILE A 58 15.45 5.68 -4.23
N VAL A 59 14.66 5.80 -5.30
CA VAL A 59 13.31 6.38 -5.25
C VAL A 59 12.41 5.59 -4.31
N GLY A 60 12.42 4.26 -4.41
CA GLY A 60 11.63 3.39 -3.53
C GLY A 60 11.97 3.59 -2.05
N ILE A 61 13.25 3.66 -1.71
CA ILE A 61 13.72 3.90 -0.34
C ILE A 61 13.30 5.30 0.14
N ILE A 62 13.49 6.34 -0.67
CA ILE A 62 13.11 7.71 -0.32
C ILE A 62 11.61 7.79 -0.05
N VAL A 63 10.78 7.24 -0.95
CA VAL A 63 9.33 7.24 -0.79
C VAL A 63 8.91 6.45 0.46
N ALA A 64 9.50 5.28 0.70
CA ALA A 64 9.21 4.49 1.89
C ALA A 64 9.54 5.26 3.19
N VAL A 65 10.70 5.91 3.25
CA VAL A 65 11.11 6.73 4.40
C VAL A 65 10.15 7.91 4.60
N VAL A 66 9.82 8.63 3.52
CA VAL A 66 8.90 9.78 3.59
C VAL A 66 7.51 9.33 4.07
N VAL A 67 6.98 8.23 3.54
CA VAL A 67 5.69 7.68 3.97
C VAL A 67 5.73 7.24 5.44
N CYS A 68 6.79 6.57 5.87
CA CYS A 68 6.95 6.18 7.28
C CYS A 68 6.99 7.40 8.21
N LEU A 69 7.71 8.46 7.83
CA LEU A 69 7.79 9.69 8.61
C LEU A 69 6.44 10.41 8.67
N LEU A 70 5.73 10.50 7.53
CA LEU A 70 4.38 11.07 7.46
C LEU A 70 3.39 10.30 8.32
N LEU A 71 3.40 8.97 8.26
CA LEU A 71 2.56 8.13 9.10
C LEU A 71 2.90 8.29 10.57
N PHE A 72 4.19 8.29 10.91
CA PHE A 72 4.63 8.50 12.29
C PHE A 72 4.15 9.84 12.85
N TRP A 73 4.34 10.92 12.09
CA TRP A 73 3.86 12.24 12.44
C TRP A 73 2.34 12.29 12.57
N PHE A 74 1.62 11.77 11.56
CA PHE A 74 0.16 11.76 11.54
C PHE A 74 -0.44 10.99 12.73
N PHE A 75 0.07 9.80 13.02
CA PHE A 75 -0.43 8.99 14.15
C PHE A 75 0.02 9.50 15.51
N GLY A 76 0.92 10.48 15.58
CA GLY A 76 1.23 11.27 16.76
C GLY A 76 0.24 12.40 17.02
N THR A 77 -0.62 12.77 16.05
CA THR A 77 -1.65 13.79 16.24
C THR A 77 -2.87 13.26 16.99
N GLU A 78 -3.71 14.15 17.51
CA GLU A 78 -4.97 13.78 18.19
C GLU A 78 -5.90 12.98 17.28
N ILE A 79 -5.99 13.36 16.00
CA ILE A 79 -6.80 12.65 14.99
C ILE A 79 -6.24 11.24 14.75
N GLY A 80 -4.93 11.11 14.62
CA GLY A 80 -4.28 9.82 14.41
C GLY A 80 -4.43 8.89 15.61
N THR A 81 -4.32 9.40 16.84
CA THR A 81 -4.55 8.62 18.06
C THR A 81 -6.00 8.19 18.20
N ALA A 82 -6.97 9.06 17.88
CA ALA A 82 -8.40 8.74 17.85
C ALA A 82 -8.70 7.67 16.79
N LEU A 83 -8.06 7.74 15.61
CA LEU A 83 -8.20 6.75 14.55
C LEU A 83 -7.71 5.37 15.00
N ARG A 84 -6.54 5.29 15.63
CA ARG A 84 -6.00 4.03 16.20
C ARG A 84 -6.89 3.46 17.29
N ALA A 85 -7.35 4.32 18.21
CA ALA A 85 -8.24 3.91 19.30
C ALA A 85 -9.60 3.43 18.80
N THR A 86 -10.11 4.01 17.69
CA THR A 86 -11.33 3.54 16.99
C THR A 86 -11.14 2.12 16.44
N GLY A 87 -9.95 1.78 15.96
CA GLY A 87 -9.63 0.42 15.49
C GLY A 87 -9.61 -0.62 16.62
N VAL A 88 -9.24 -0.22 17.83
CA VAL A 88 -9.17 -1.14 19.02
C VAL A 88 -10.53 -1.28 19.70
N ASN A 89 -11.19 -0.17 20.01
CA ASN A 89 -12.50 -0.18 20.68
C ASN A 89 -13.36 1.01 20.24
N PRO A 90 -14.21 0.83 19.21
CA PRO A 90 -15.08 1.89 18.72
C PRO A 90 -16.10 2.40 19.74
N GLN A 91 -16.55 1.54 20.66
CA GLN A 91 -17.56 1.91 21.68
C GLN A 91 -16.97 2.88 22.70
N MET A 92 -15.75 2.62 23.15
CA MET A 92 -15.03 3.50 24.08
C MET A 92 -14.83 4.91 23.48
N ILE A 93 -14.43 4.98 22.22
CA ILE A 93 -14.17 6.26 21.54
C ILE A 93 -15.46 7.02 21.29
N ARG A 94 -16.57 6.34 21.00
CA ARG A 94 -17.89 6.99 20.95
C ARG A 94 -18.32 7.60 22.29
N ALA A 95 -18.04 6.92 23.38
CA ALA A 95 -18.33 7.45 24.72
C ALA A 95 -17.52 8.73 25.03
N GLN A 96 -16.38 8.92 24.38
CA GLN A 96 -15.56 10.14 24.46
C GLN A 96 -16.01 11.24 23.48
N GLY A 97 -17.13 11.06 22.76
CA GLY A 97 -17.72 12.06 21.86
C GLY A 97 -17.16 12.07 20.43
N VAL A 98 -16.24 11.14 20.09
CA VAL A 98 -15.67 11.07 18.75
C VAL A 98 -16.59 10.29 17.81
N ASN A 99 -16.81 10.84 16.61
CA ASN A 99 -17.58 10.16 15.57
C ASN A 99 -16.72 9.06 14.89
N THR A 100 -16.96 7.82 15.30
CA THR A 100 -16.20 6.66 14.79
C THR A 100 -16.41 6.40 13.31
N ASP A 101 -17.57 6.75 12.74
CA ASP A 101 -17.84 6.55 11.31
C ASP A 101 -16.94 7.46 10.46
N ASN A 102 -16.76 8.71 10.89
CA ASN A 102 -15.84 9.63 10.22
C ASN A 102 -14.39 9.17 10.34
N MET A 103 -13.99 8.61 11.49
CA MET A 103 -12.65 8.05 11.67
C MET A 103 -12.38 6.86 10.76
N ILE A 104 -13.35 5.96 10.60
CA ILE A 104 -13.25 4.83 9.67
C ILE A 104 -13.11 5.32 8.22
N VAL A 105 -13.92 6.30 7.81
CA VAL A 105 -13.84 6.88 6.46
C VAL A 105 -12.48 7.52 6.22
N LEU A 106 -11.97 8.29 7.19
CA LEU A 106 -10.67 8.94 7.11
C LEU A 106 -9.53 7.91 6.99
N GLY A 107 -9.58 6.84 7.77
CA GLY A 107 -8.60 5.75 7.68
C GLY A 107 -8.61 5.07 6.31
N LEU A 108 -9.79 4.82 5.75
CA LEU A 108 -9.94 4.26 4.41
C LEU A 108 -9.43 5.22 3.32
N LEU A 109 -9.67 6.52 3.44
CA LEU A 109 -9.18 7.53 2.50
C LEU A 109 -7.64 7.55 2.47
N ILE A 110 -7.00 7.60 3.64
CA ILE A 110 -5.54 7.60 3.75
C ILE A 110 -4.95 6.31 3.18
N SER A 111 -5.51 5.15 3.57
CA SER A 111 -5.05 3.85 3.08
C SER A 111 -5.15 3.73 1.56
N ASN A 112 -6.30 4.07 0.97
CA ASN A 112 -6.48 4.02 -0.48
C ASN A 112 -5.61 5.04 -1.21
N GLY A 113 -5.33 6.21 -0.61
CA GLY A 113 -4.39 7.19 -1.13
C GLY A 113 -2.98 6.61 -1.27
N PHE A 114 -2.47 5.91 -0.26
CA PHE A 114 -1.16 5.23 -0.32
C PHE A 114 -1.15 4.08 -1.32
N VAL A 115 -2.23 3.31 -1.43
CA VAL A 115 -2.35 2.24 -2.44
C VAL A 115 -2.28 2.83 -3.85
N GLY A 116 -3.00 3.92 -4.12
CA GLY A 116 -2.96 4.62 -5.41
C GLY A 116 -1.56 5.14 -5.75
N MET A 117 -0.88 5.76 -4.78
CA MET A 117 0.49 6.24 -4.94
C MET A 117 1.47 5.10 -5.21
N SER A 118 1.37 3.99 -4.49
CA SER A 118 2.19 2.80 -4.70
C SER A 118 1.95 2.21 -6.10
N GLY A 119 0.69 2.09 -6.53
CA GLY A 119 0.35 1.59 -7.86
C GLY A 119 0.92 2.47 -8.99
N ALA A 120 0.88 3.80 -8.83
CA ALA A 120 1.46 4.74 -9.79
C ALA A 120 2.98 4.58 -9.91
N LEU A 121 3.69 4.39 -8.79
CA LEU A 121 5.13 4.15 -8.77
C LEU A 121 5.49 2.82 -9.44
N ILE A 122 4.76 1.74 -9.14
CA ILE A 122 4.98 0.43 -9.75
C ILE A 122 4.73 0.48 -11.27
N GLY A 123 3.64 1.12 -11.70
CA GLY A 123 3.33 1.27 -13.13
C GLY A 123 4.41 2.05 -13.89
N GLN A 124 4.95 3.11 -13.31
CA GLN A 124 6.07 3.86 -13.88
C GLN A 124 7.37 3.03 -13.92
N PHE A 125 7.64 2.23 -12.87
CA PHE A 125 8.82 1.36 -12.84
C PHE A 125 8.75 0.26 -13.88
N GLN A 126 7.59 -0.38 -14.05
CA GLN A 126 7.38 -1.43 -15.04
C GLN A 126 7.27 -0.90 -16.47
N GLY A 127 7.02 0.40 -16.65
CA GLY A 127 6.84 1.02 -17.97
C GLY A 127 5.51 0.68 -18.64
N PHE A 128 4.57 0.08 -17.91
CA PHE A 128 3.20 -0.18 -18.37
C PHE A 128 2.22 -0.18 -17.19
N ALA A 129 0.97 0.14 -17.49
CA ALA A 129 -0.14 0.04 -16.54
C ALA A 129 -1.14 -1.00 -17.06
N ASP A 130 -1.46 -1.99 -16.23
CA ASP A 130 -2.43 -3.03 -16.53
C ASP A 130 -3.57 -2.98 -15.51
N VAL A 131 -4.81 -3.13 -15.98
CA VAL A 131 -6.01 -3.07 -15.11
C VAL A 131 -6.02 -4.22 -14.08
N GLY A 132 -5.43 -5.37 -14.44
CA GLY A 132 -5.32 -6.56 -13.59
C GLY A 132 -4.15 -6.56 -12.59
N MET A 133 -3.27 -5.56 -12.64
CA MET A 133 -2.01 -5.53 -11.89
C MET A 133 -2.18 -5.65 -10.37
N GLY A 134 -3.32 -5.19 -9.84
CA GLY A 134 -3.64 -5.22 -8.40
C GLY A 134 -4.18 -6.54 -7.87
N ILE A 135 -4.59 -7.49 -8.73
CA ILE A 135 -5.34 -8.67 -8.28
C ILE A 135 -4.51 -9.57 -7.35
N GLY A 136 -3.24 -9.80 -7.66
CA GLY A 136 -2.34 -10.63 -6.84
C GLY A 136 -1.75 -9.91 -5.63
N THR A 137 -1.73 -8.57 -5.63
CA THR A 137 -1.07 -7.78 -4.57
C THR A 137 -1.79 -7.85 -3.24
N ILE A 138 -3.09 -8.14 -3.23
CA ILE A 138 -3.88 -8.31 -1.98
C ILE A 138 -3.32 -9.49 -1.16
N VAL A 139 -3.04 -10.62 -1.80
CA VAL A 139 -2.52 -11.81 -1.12
C VAL A 139 -1.11 -11.55 -0.60
N ILE A 140 -0.25 -10.96 -1.43
CA ILE A 140 1.13 -10.61 -1.06
C ILE A 140 1.12 -9.58 0.08
N GLY A 141 0.27 -8.56 0.00
CA GLY A 141 0.12 -7.55 1.02
C GLY A 141 -0.34 -8.12 2.37
N LEU A 142 -1.35 -9.00 2.36
CA LEU A 142 -1.82 -9.66 3.58
C LEU A 142 -0.74 -10.57 4.18
N ALA A 143 -0.06 -11.36 3.35
CA ALA A 143 1.04 -12.21 3.78
C ALA A 143 2.19 -11.39 4.39
N SER A 144 2.57 -10.26 3.80
CA SER A 144 3.64 -9.40 4.31
C SER A 144 3.31 -8.80 5.67
N VAL A 145 2.05 -8.39 5.89
CA VAL A 145 1.61 -7.88 7.20
C VAL A 145 1.66 -8.99 8.24
N ILE A 146 1.09 -10.17 7.95
CA ILE A 146 1.08 -11.31 8.89
C ILE A 146 2.52 -11.73 9.24
N ILE A 147 3.40 -11.90 8.25
CA ILE A 147 4.80 -12.27 8.48
C ILE A 147 5.50 -11.18 9.33
N GLY A 148 5.29 -9.91 8.99
CA GLY A 148 5.86 -8.79 9.73
C GLY A 148 5.42 -8.78 11.19
N GLU A 149 4.13 -8.94 11.48
CA GLU A 149 3.58 -8.96 12.83
C GLU A 149 4.04 -10.17 13.64
N VAL A 150 4.12 -11.33 13.04
CA VAL A 150 4.56 -12.57 13.72
C VAL A 150 6.04 -12.52 14.06
N VAL A 151 6.89 -12.05 13.14
CA VAL A 151 8.35 -12.04 13.31
C VAL A 151 8.80 -10.90 14.24
N PHE A 152 8.26 -9.71 14.07
CA PHE A 152 8.75 -8.50 14.78
C PHE A 152 7.84 -8.06 15.93
N GLY A 153 6.62 -8.58 16.03
CA GLY A 153 5.65 -8.29 17.09
C GLY A 153 5.03 -6.89 16.98
N THR A 154 3.94 -6.68 17.72
CA THR A 154 3.09 -5.46 17.64
C THR A 154 3.10 -4.62 18.92
N LYS A 155 4.10 -4.78 19.81
CA LYS A 155 4.12 -4.13 21.14
C LYS A 155 4.16 -2.60 21.11
N SER A 156 4.64 -1.98 20.02
CA SER A 156 4.74 -0.52 19.86
C SER A 156 4.39 -0.14 18.43
N PHE A 157 3.79 1.06 18.23
CA PHE A 157 3.43 1.56 16.91
C PHE A 157 4.63 1.64 15.95
N VAL A 158 5.78 2.15 16.43
CA VAL A 158 7.02 2.21 15.64
C VAL A 158 7.46 0.81 15.21
N ARG A 159 7.35 -0.16 16.13
CA ARG A 159 7.70 -1.56 15.85
C ARG A 159 6.76 -2.17 14.82
N SER A 160 5.46 -1.86 14.87
CA SER A 160 4.48 -2.31 13.87
C SER A 160 4.77 -1.70 12.49
N LEU A 161 5.14 -0.41 12.38
CA LEU A 161 5.55 0.20 11.11
C LEU A 161 6.79 -0.49 10.52
N ILE A 162 7.81 -0.72 11.34
CA ILE A 162 9.03 -1.42 10.91
C ILE A 162 8.69 -2.86 10.51
N ALA A 163 7.82 -3.54 11.26
CA ALA A 163 7.37 -4.89 10.98
C ALA A 163 6.72 -5.03 9.60
N VAL A 164 5.85 -4.09 9.21
CA VAL A 164 5.21 -4.07 7.88
C VAL A 164 6.25 -3.88 6.77
N VAL A 165 7.18 -2.95 6.94
CA VAL A 165 8.25 -2.70 5.94
C VAL A 165 9.17 -3.91 5.81
N LEU A 166 9.65 -4.47 6.91
CA LEU A 166 10.50 -5.66 6.88
C LEU A 166 9.74 -6.91 6.41
N GLY A 167 8.48 -7.07 6.80
CA GLY A 167 7.60 -8.14 6.35
C GLY A 167 7.38 -8.11 4.83
N SER A 168 7.25 -6.92 4.24
CA SER A 168 7.14 -6.78 2.78
C SER A 168 8.42 -7.21 2.06
N ILE A 169 9.60 -6.90 2.61
CA ILE A 169 10.89 -7.35 2.07
C ILE A 169 11.00 -8.87 2.16
N VAL A 170 10.67 -9.46 3.30
CA VAL A 170 10.70 -10.91 3.50
C VAL A 170 9.74 -11.62 2.56
N SER A 171 8.51 -11.10 2.41
CA SER A 171 7.50 -11.71 1.52
C SER A 171 7.88 -11.65 0.04
N LEU A 172 8.68 -10.66 -0.39
CA LEU A 172 9.22 -10.60 -1.75
C LEU A 172 10.41 -11.55 -1.95
N LEU A 173 11.18 -11.83 -0.91
CA LEU A 173 12.30 -12.77 -0.99
C LEU A 173 11.85 -14.23 -1.04
N LEU A 174 10.71 -14.59 -0.43
CA LEU A 174 10.19 -15.94 -0.41
C LEU A 174 9.94 -16.54 -1.83
N PRO A 175 9.18 -15.90 -2.74
CA PRO A 175 8.99 -16.43 -4.09
C PRO A 175 10.28 -16.43 -4.89
N PHE A 176 11.20 -15.50 -4.63
CA PHE A 176 12.51 -15.51 -5.29
C PHE A 176 13.36 -16.71 -4.85
N SER A 177 13.37 -17.04 -3.56
CA SER A 177 14.11 -18.21 -3.04
C SER A 177 13.55 -19.53 -3.56
N THR A 178 12.21 -19.66 -3.67
CA THR A 178 11.57 -20.86 -4.24
C THR A 178 11.85 -20.99 -5.73
N TRP A 179 11.87 -19.89 -6.48
CA TRP A 179 12.21 -19.88 -7.90
C TRP A 179 13.66 -20.30 -8.13
N VAL A 180 14.60 -19.77 -7.34
CA VAL A 180 16.03 -20.17 -7.41
C VAL A 180 16.19 -21.64 -7.05
N CYS A 181 15.53 -22.14 -6.02
CA CYS A 181 15.58 -23.53 -5.62
C CYS A 181 15.03 -24.47 -6.71
N HIS A 182 13.97 -24.06 -7.42
CA HIS A 182 13.39 -24.83 -8.52
C HIS A 182 14.30 -24.87 -9.78
N GLN A 183 15.14 -23.86 -9.97
CA GLN A 183 16.11 -23.82 -11.07
C GLN A 183 17.35 -24.71 -10.81
N MET A 184 17.59 -25.07 -9.55
CA MET A 184 18.76 -25.88 -9.15
C MET A 184 18.46 -27.38 -9.07
N ILE A 185 17.20 -27.80 -9.26
CA ILE A 185 16.75 -29.19 -9.34
C ILE A 185 16.44 -29.56 -10.80
#